data_385bdee60578daf659dccc1f601775be
#
_entry.id   385bdee60578daf659dccc1f601775be
#
_cell.length_a   1.000
_cell.length_b   1.000
_cell.length_c   1.000
_cell.angle_alpha   90.00
_cell.angle_beta   90.00
_cell.angle_gamma   90.00
#
_symmetry.space_group_name_H-M   'P 1'
#
loop_
_entity.id
_entity.type
_entity.pdbx_description
1 polymer ?
#
loop_
_entity_poly.entity_id
_entity_poly.type
_entity_poly.pdbx_seq_one_letter_code
_entity_poly.pdbx_strand_id
1 'polypeptide(L)'
;MTTVTDTMNTVNEMSNKGFERVTSLGELNLKIFERVAARQMDAMNLFMEHGIRVMKLATESKGYNEFFKGQVDAAKELSERFMTESKTNMGLAGEVRDDYRHWFEKNLAEVSADLRKGVPTTA
;
A
#
# COMPACT_ATOMS: atom_id res chain seq x y z
N MET A 1 2.62 43.17 18.35
CA MET A 1 3.66 42.64 19.24
C MET A 1 3.17 41.33 19.82
N THR A 2 3.88 40.25 19.56
CA THR A 2 3.49 38.92 20.00
C THR A 2 3.81 38.73 21.46
N THR A 3 2.81 38.49 22.29
CA THR A 3 3.02 38.23 23.72
C THR A 3 3.62 36.83 23.93
N VAL A 4 4.18 36.57 25.09
CA VAL A 4 4.67 35.22 25.46
C VAL A 4 3.53 34.22 25.39
N THR A 5 2.33 34.59 25.80
CA THR A 5 1.13 33.76 25.73
C THR A 5 0.80 33.40 24.27
N ASP A 6 0.85 34.37 23.36
CA ASP A 6 0.58 34.13 21.94
C ASP A 6 1.63 33.18 21.33
N THR A 7 2.87 33.36 21.71
CA THR A 7 3.97 32.45 21.27
C THR A 7 3.75 31.04 21.78
N MET A 8 3.38 30.86 23.05
CA MET A 8 3.08 29.57 23.64
C MET A 8 1.88 28.89 22.96
N ASN A 9 0.81 29.65 22.66
CA ASN A 9 -0.35 29.15 21.97
C ASN A 9 0.00 28.70 20.56
N THR A 10 0.84 29.43 19.82
CA THR A 10 1.32 29.06 18.50
C THR A 10 2.14 27.78 18.56
N VAL A 11 3.04 27.65 19.54
CA VAL A 11 3.85 26.45 19.73
C VAL A 11 2.95 25.24 20.03
N ASN A 12 1.95 25.40 20.90
CA ASN A 12 1.01 24.34 21.23
C ASN A 12 0.20 23.90 20.00
N GLU A 13 -0.29 24.85 19.20
CA GLU A 13 -0.99 24.54 17.96
C GLU A 13 -0.10 23.77 16.97
N MET A 14 1.13 24.22 16.79
CA MET A 14 2.09 23.56 15.90
C MET A 14 2.42 22.15 16.39
N SER A 15 2.57 21.95 17.69
CA SER A 15 2.82 20.64 18.29
C SER A 15 1.63 19.69 18.07
N ASN A 16 0.41 20.19 18.29
CA ASN A 16 -0.81 19.41 18.07
C ASN A 16 -0.98 19.03 16.61
N LYS A 17 -0.75 19.95 15.68
CA LYS A 17 -0.80 19.68 14.25
C LYS A 17 0.30 18.72 13.80
N GLY A 18 1.49 18.85 14.38
CA GLY A 18 2.58 17.92 14.14
C GLY A 18 2.22 16.50 14.58
N PHE A 19 1.60 16.37 15.75
CA PHE A 19 1.09 15.08 16.25
C PHE A 19 0.00 14.50 15.34
N GLU A 20 -0.93 15.32 14.88
CA GLU A 20 -1.97 14.91 13.94
C GLU A 20 -1.36 14.42 12.61
N ARG A 21 -0.31 15.10 12.11
CA ARG A 21 0.39 14.68 10.89
C ARG A 21 1.06 13.34 11.05
N VAL A 22 1.72 13.12 12.18
CA VAL A 22 2.36 11.82 12.48
C VAL A 22 1.31 10.72 12.59
N THR A 23 0.18 11.00 13.22
CA THR A 23 -0.96 10.06 13.31
C THR A 23 -1.53 9.76 11.93
N SER A 24 -1.72 10.78 11.10
CA SER A 24 -2.19 10.64 9.72
C SER A 24 -1.25 9.77 8.88
N LEU A 25 0.05 9.98 9.02
CA LEU A 25 1.05 9.15 8.35
C LEU A 25 0.99 7.70 8.83
N GLY A 26 0.82 7.49 10.13
CA GLY A 26 0.65 6.16 10.71
C GLY A 26 -0.57 5.44 10.17
N GLU A 27 -1.70 6.13 10.04
CA GLU A 27 -2.92 5.59 9.45
C GLU A 27 -2.72 5.23 7.97
N LEU A 28 -2.05 6.08 7.21
CA LEU A 28 -1.72 5.81 5.82
C LEU A 28 -0.82 4.58 5.70
N ASN A 29 0.21 4.48 6.52
CA ASN A 29 1.09 3.33 6.55
C ASN A 29 0.34 2.03 6.88
N LEU A 30 -0.61 2.09 7.81
CA LEU A 30 -1.43 0.93 8.16
C LEU A 30 -2.30 0.48 6.99
N LYS A 31 -2.95 1.42 6.30
CA LYS A 31 -3.73 1.11 5.09
C LYS A 31 -2.89 0.46 4.01
N ILE A 32 -1.70 0.98 3.77
CA ILE A 32 -0.76 0.43 2.79
C ILE A 32 -0.34 -0.98 3.20
N PHE A 33 -0.01 -1.17 4.47
CA PHE A 33 0.35 -2.49 5.01
C PHE A 33 -0.77 -3.51 4.80
N GLU A 34 -2.01 -3.14 5.10
CA GLU A 34 -3.17 -4.01 4.91
C GLU A 34 -3.35 -4.40 3.43
N ARG A 35 -3.18 -3.44 2.52
CA ARG A 35 -3.28 -3.69 1.07
C ARG A 35 -2.19 -4.62 0.58
N VAL A 36 -0.95 -4.40 1.01
CA VAL A 36 0.19 -5.27 0.65
C VAL A 36 0.01 -6.67 1.24
N ALA A 37 -0.43 -6.78 2.50
CA ALA A 37 -0.71 -8.06 3.13
C ALA A 37 -1.80 -8.84 2.39
N ALA A 38 -2.88 -8.17 1.97
CA ALA A 38 -3.94 -8.78 1.18
C ALA A 38 -3.40 -9.33 -0.15
N ARG A 39 -2.51 -8.60 -0.83
CA ARG A 39 -1.89 -9.07 -2.07
C ARG A 39 -0.98 -10.27 -1.84
N GLN A 40 -0.26 -10.32 -0.74
CA GLN A 40 0.56 -11.47 -0.38
C GLN A 40 -0.30 -12.70 -0.10
N MET A 41 -1.43 -12.54 0.58
CA MET A 41 -2.38 -13.64 0.80
C MET A 41 -2.96 -14.15 -0.51
N ASP A 42 -3.30 -13.28 -1.46
CA ASP A 42 -3.78 -13.68 -2.78
C ASP A 42 -2.73 -14.50 -3.53
N ALA A 43 -1.46 -14.10 -3.46
CA ALA A 43 -0.36 -14.85 -4.08
C ALA A 43 -0.19 -16.24 -3.44
N MET A 44 -0.28 -16.34 -2.11
CA MET A 44 -0.23 -17.61 -1.39
C MET A 44 -1.39 -18.52 -1.80
N ASN A 45 -2.61 -17.98 -1.86
CA ASN A 45 -3.78 -18.72 -2.29
C ASN A 45 -3.63 -19.25 -3.73
N LEU A 46 -3.05 -18.45 -4.62
CA LEU A 46 -2.77 -18.86 -5.99
C LEU A 46 -1.85 -20.07 -6.03
N PHE A 47 -0.76 -20.06 -5.26
CA PHE A 47 0.16 -21.20 -5.18
C PHE A 47 -0.49 -22.42 -4.56
N MET A 48 -1.31 -22.26 -3.52
CA MET A 48 -2.04 -23.37 -2.91
C MET A 48 -3.03 -23.99 -3.88
N GLU A 49 -3.80 -23.19 -4.60
CA GLU A 49 -4.75 -23.67 -5.61
C GLU A 49 -4.03 -24.46 -6.72
N HIS A 50 -2.88 -23.95 -7.16
CA HIS A 50 -2.06 -24.64 -8.15
C HIS A 50 -1.56 -25.98 -7.63
N GLY A 51 -1.06 -26.03 -6.40
CA GLY A 51 -0.60 -27.26 -5.75
C GLY A 51 -1.71 -28.31 -5.65
N ILE A 52 -2.91 -27.90 -5.25
CA ILE A 52 -4.10 -28.77 -5.18
C ILE A 52 -4.46 -29.28 -6.57
N ARG A 53 -4.42 -28.44 -7.58
CA ARG A 53 -4.71 -28.81 -8.97
C ARG A 53 -3.72 -29.86 -9.48
N VAL A 54 -2.43 -29.68 -9.21
CA VAL A 54 -1.40 -30.66 -9.59
C VAL A 54 -1.61 -31.98 -8.87
N MET A 55 -1.95 -31.96 -7.58
CA MET A 55 -2.27 -33.17 -6.83
C MET A 55 -3.48 -33.91 -7.40
N LYS A 56 -4.55 -33.20 -7.76
CA LYS A 56 -5.72 -33.80 -8.41
C LYS A 56 -5.38 -34.42 -9.74
N LEU A 57 -4.56 -33.76 -10.56
CA LEU A 57 -4.07 -34.32 -11.82
C LEU A 57 -3.31 -35.61 -11.59
N ALA A 58 -2.45 -35.69 -10.57
CA ALA A 58 -1.68 -36.87 -10.26
C ALA A 58 -2.56 -38.05 -9.82
N THR A 59 -3.66 -37.78 -9.08
CA THR A 59 -4.53 -38.83 -8.52
C THR A 59 -5.68 -39.22 -9.43
N GLU A 60 -6.18 -38.31 -10.27
CA GLU A 60 -7.40 -38.47 -11.05
C GLU A 60 -7.14 -38.73 -12.54
N SER A 61 -5.92 -38.49 -13.04
CA SER A 61 -5.59 -38.71 -14.43
C SER A 61 -5.54 -40.20 -14.78
N LYS A 62 -6.15 -40.57 -15.92
CA LYS A 62 -6.31 -41.94 -16.36
C LYS A 62 -5.14 -42.44 -17.25
N GLY A 63 -4.10 -41.67 -17.39
CA GLY A 63 -2.94 -42.03 -18.19
C GLY A 63 -1.93 -40.90 -18.26
N TYR A 64 -0.74 -41.21 -18.75
CA TYR A 64 0.36 -40.26 -18.83
C TYR A 64 0.05 -39.08 -19.73
N ASN A 65 -0.62 -39.28 -20.86
CA ASN A 65 -0.94 -38.21 -21.81
C ASN A 65 -1.93 -37.21 -21.19
N GLU A 66 -2.93 -37.70 -20.48
CA GLU A 66 -3.91 -36.85 -19.77
C GLU A 66 -3.23 -36.05 -18.66
N PHE A 67 -2.38 -36.69 -17.87
CA PHE A 67 -1.60 -36.07 -16.83
C PHE A 67 -0.71 -34.94 -17.39
N PHE A 68 0.04 -35.25 -18.46
CA PHE A 68 0.96 -34.30 -19.09
C PHE A 68 0.21 -33.10 -19.67
N LYS A 69 -0.90 -33.34 -20.38
CA LYS A 69 -1.75 -32.28 -20.92
C LYS A 69 -2.30 -31.40 -19.81
N GLY A 70 -2.78 -32.02 -18.73
CA GLY A 70 -3.29 -31.31 -17.57
C GLY A 70 -2.24 -30.44 -16.90
N GLN A 71 -0.99 -30.92 -16.81
CA GLN A 71 0.12 -30.12 -16.27
C GLN A 71 0.46 -28.92 -17.15
N VAL A 72 0.45 -29.09 -18.47
CA VAL A 72 0.70 -27.99 -19.40
C VAL A 72 -0.39 -26.92 -19.26
N ASP A 73 -1.65 -27.33 -19.21
CA ASP A 73 -2.78 -26.41 -19.03
C ASP A 73 -2.72 -25.68 -17.67
N ALA A 74 -2.37 -26.41 -16.60
CA ALA A 74 -2.21 -25.83 -15.28
C ALA A 74 -1.05 -24.82 -15.24
N ALA A 75 0.06 -25.13 -15.90
CA ALA A 75 1.21 -24.22 -15.98
C ALA A 75 0.86 -22.93 -16.76
N LYS A 76 0.12 -23.05 -17.86
CA LYS A 76 -0.37 -21.89 -18.62
C LYS A 76 -1.28 -21.01 -17.77
N GLU A 77 -2.24 -21.60 -17.09
CA GLU A 77 -3.16 -20.87 -16.22
C GLU A 77 -2.41 -20.18 -15.07
N LEU A 78 -1.47 -20.89 -14.45
CA LEU A 78 -0.64 -20.30 -13.39
C LEU A 78 0.15 -19.10 -13.93
N SER A 79 0.76 -19.22 -15.10
CA SER A 79 1.52 -18.15 -15.75
C SER A 79 0.63 -16.93 -16.02
N GLU A 80 -0.56 -17.14 -16.57
CA GLU A 80 -1.51 -16.06 -16.85
C GLU A 80 -1.97 -15.36 -15.56
N ARG A 81 -2.30 -16.14 -14.54
CA ARG A 81 -2.70 -15.59 -13.24
C ARG A 81 -1.55 -14.86 -12.56
N PHE A 82 -0.34 -15.39 -12.68
CA PHE A 82 0.85 -14.74 -12.14
C PHE A 82 1.12 -13.41 -12.84
N MET A 83 0.96 -13.32 -14.15
CA MET A 83 1.08 -12.08 -14.90
C MET A 83 0.02 -11.06 -14.46
N THR A 84 -1.22 -11.50 -14.26
CA THR A 84 -2.30 -10.64 -13.76
C THR A 84 -1.99 -10.12 -12.36
N GLU A 85 -1.51 -10.98 -11.46
CA GLU A 85 -1.08 -10.59 -10.11
C GLU A 85 0.07 -9.59 -10.16
N SER A 86 1.03 -9.81 -11.04
CA SER A 86 2.18 -8.91 -11.22
C SER A 86 1.71 -7.52 -11.67
N LYS A 87 0.80 -7.44 -12.64
CA LYS A 87 0.21 -6.17 -13.09
C LYS A 87 -0.54 -5.47 -11.96
N THR A 88 -1.32 -6.23 -11.17
CA THR A 88 -2.05 -5.70 -10.03
C THR A 88 -1.09 -5.18 -8.96
N ASN A 89 0.01 -5.89 -8.69
CA ASN A 89 1.03 -5.46 -7.75
C ASN A 89 1.75 -4.19 -8.23
N MET A 90 2.02 -4.07 -9.52
CA MET A 90 2.59 -2.85 -10.11
C MET A 90 1.62 -1.67 -9.98
N GLY A 91 0.33 -1.91 -10.21
CA GLY A 91 -0.71 -0.92 -9.98
C GLY A 91 -0.77 -0.47 -8.53
N LEU A 92 -0.70 -1.42 -7.59
CA LEU A 92 -0.67 -1.13 -6.16
C LEU A 92 0.57 -0.29 -5.79
N ALA A 93 1.74 -0.63 -6.32
CA ALA A 93 2.97 0.15 -6.08
C ALA A 93 2.82 1.60 -6.56
N GLY A 94 2.18 1.81 -7.72
CA GLY A 94 1.86 3.14 -8.23
C GLY A 94 0.88 3.89 -7.33
N GLU A 95 -0.17 3.24 -6.86
CA GLU A 95 -1.14 3.81 -5.92
C GLU A 95 -0.48 4.20 -4.59
N VAL A 96 0.36 3.34 -4.05
CA VAL A 96 1.11 3.61 -2.82
C VAL A 96 2.00 4.84 -2.98
N ARG A 97 2.72 4.93 -4.10
CA ARG A 97 3.55 6.09 -4.40
C ARG A 97 2.72 7.36 -4.49
N ASP A 98 1.57 7.30 -5.15
CA ASP A 98 0.67 8.45 -5.31
C ASP A 98 0.05 8.86 -3.97
N ASP A 99 -0.31 7.89 -3.12
CA ASP A 99 -0.84 8.15 -1.78
C ASP A 99 0.19 8.86 -0.90
N TYR A 100 1.45 8.44 -0.91
CA TYR A 100 2.52 9.11 -0.19
C TYR A 100 2.79 10.50 -0.72
N ARG A 101 2.84 10.65 -2.04
CA ARG A 101 3.03 11.96 -2.68
C ARG A 101 1.91 12.92 -2.27
N HIS A 102 0.66 12.47 -2.34
CA HIS A 102 -0.50 13.27 -2.01
C HIS A 102 -0.48 13.70 -0.53
N TRP A 103 -0.18 12.75 0.36
CA TRP A 103 -0.02 13.03 1.78
C TRP A 103 1.08 14.07 2.03
N PHE A 104 2.22 13.88 1.39
CA PHE A 104 3.39 14.77 1.54
C PHE A 104 3.07 16.18 1.04
N GLU A 105 2.50 16.32 -0.14
CA GLU A 105 2.13 17.61 -0.72
C GLU A 105 1.11 18.36 0.14
N LYS A 106 0.10 17.66 0.61
CA LYS A 106 -0.92 18.21 1.51
C LYS A 106 -0.30 18.72 2.81
N ASN A 107 0.54 17.93 3.45
CA ASN A 107 1.16 18.30 4.71
C ASN A 107 2.20 19.41 4.55
N LEU A 108 2.94 19.41 3.44
CA LEU A 108 3.87 20.49 3.12
C LEU A 108 3.12 21.82 2.95
N ALA A 109 1.99 21.82 2.24
CA ALA A 109 1.17 22.99 2.07
C ALA A 109 0.63 23.52 3.42
N GLU A 110 0.17 22.61 4.29
CA GLU A 110 -0.32 22.96 5.64
C GLU A 110 0.81 23.53 6.51
N VAL A 111 2.00 22.92 6.49
CA VAL A 111 3.15 23.42 7.22
C VAL A 111 3.55 24.81 6.72
N SER A 112 3.58 25.02 5.42
CA SER A 112 3.89 26.33 4.82
C SER A 112 2.88 27.39 5.24
N ALA A 113 1.59 27.06 5.26
CA ALA A 113 0.54 27.96 5.70
C ALA A 113 0.68 28.29 7.21
N ASP A 114 0.96 27.28 8.03
CA ASP A 114 1.16 27.46 9.47
C ASP A 114 2.39 28.30 9.78
N LEU A 115 3.48 28.10 9.05
CA LEU A 115 4.69 28.93 9.19
C LEU A 115 4.43 30.39 8.83
N ARG A 116 3.63 30.63 7.80
CA ARG A 116 3.24 32.01 7.43
C ARG A 116 2.40 32.69 8.51
N LYS A 117 1.55 31.93 9.19
CA LYS A 117 0.74 32.45 10.31
C LYS A 117 1.56 32.63 11.59
N GLY A 118 2.50 31.70 11.85
CA GLY A 118 3.30 31.68 13.07
C GLY A 118 4.52 32.58 13.04
N VAL A 119 5.02 32.93 11.86
CA VAL A 119 6.15 33.85 11.73
C VAL A 119 5.60 35.26 11.63
N PRO A 120 5.93 36.16 12.61
CA PRO A 120 5.54 37.54 12.47
C PRO A 120 6.18 38.10 11.21
N THR A 121 5.36 38.56 10.29
CA THR A 121 5.83 39.33 9.15
C THR A 121 6.39 40.64 9.68
N THR A 122 7.57 40.61 10.14
CA THR A 122 8.29 41.85 10.42
C THR A 122 8.72 42.42 9.10
N ALA A 123 8.08 43.47 8.79
CA ALA A 123 8.63 44.32 7.77
C ALA A 123 10.02 44.75 8.21
#